data_eeb91755d50e2c347832ee67329f6c13
#
_entry.id   eeb91755d50e2c347832ee67329f6c13
#
_cell.length_a   1.000
_cell.length_b   1.000
_cell.length_c   1.000
_cell.angle_alpha   90.00
_cell.angle_beta   90.00
_cell.angle_gamma   90.00
#
_symmetry.space_group_name_H-M   'P 1'
#
loop_
_entity.id
_entity.type
_entity.pdbx_description
1 polymer ?
#
loop_
_entity_poly.entity_id
_entity_poly.type
_entity_poly.pdbx_seq_one_letter_code
_entity_poly.pdbx_strand_id
1 'polypeptide(L)'
;MCIAIFKPEGVKIEKEVLENCFINNDDGAGYAVMLKRGMKVKKGFFEFDRFYQSFSCHMDCQAIIHFRIATHGTIEETSCHPFVIDKKVAVCHNGILSSMPGVYSEYIGSSRFKKDLTPVDLRSDTQIFCDDILTPLIKEHPGFWRTGSGKRLIELAIGPSNKLIMLDSMGNAVIFNEDKGVWDDDCWFSNTSYMTAAVSMYEGWWAKRNEVKTDATDDFSYLEDYDWGRFMK
;
A
#
# COMPACT_ATOMS: atom_id res chain seq x y z
N MET A 1 -7.58 1.77 10.20
CA MET A 1 -6.38 2.34 9.49
C MET A 1 -5.74 1.21 8.71
N CYS A 2 -5.26 1.49 7.50
CA CYS A 2 -4.51 0.52 6.70
C CYS A 2 -3.37 -0.13 7.50
N ILE A 3 -2.85 -1.26 7.03
CA ILE A 3 -1.62 -1.83 7.55
C ILE A 3 -0.63 -2.08 6.42
N ALA A 4 0.62 -1.65 6.64
CA ALA A 4 1.77 -1.92 5.79
C ALA A 4 2.73 -2.83 6.54
N ILE A 5 3.30 -3.81 5.84
CA ILE A 5 4.19 -4.83 6.41
C ILE A 5 5.48 -4.87 5.60
N PHE A 6 6.61 -4.92 6.28
CA PHE A 6 7.89 -5.31 5.69
C PHE A 6 8.26 -6.72 6.19
N LYS A 7 8.48 -7.62 5.26
CA LYS A 7 8.88 -9.01 5.51
C LYS A 7 10.26 -9.25 4.91
N PRO A 8 11.31 -9.48 5.71
CA PRO A 8 12.63 -9.85 5.23
C PRO A 8 12.65 -11.16 4.45
N GLU A 9 13.68 -11.39 3.67
CA GLU A 9 13.94 -12.66 2.99
C GLU A 9 14.14 -13.79 4.01
N GLY A 10 13.60 -14.97 3.74
CA GLY A 10 13.68 -16.14 4.60
C GLY A 10 12.77 -16.10 5.84
N VAL A 11 12.20 -14.96 6.19
CA VAL A 11 11.20 -14.85 7.25
C VAL A 11 9.85 -15.31 6.73
N LYS A 12 9.12 -16.10 7.52
CA LYS A 12 7.74 -16.52 7.21
C LYS A 12 6.76 -15.70 8.01
N ILE A 13 5.63 -15.44 7.42
CA ILE A 13 4.50 -14.80 8.08
C ILE A 13 3.32 -15.79 8.08
N GLU A 14 2.73 -16.00 9.24
CA GLU A 14 1.64 -16.97 9.40
C GLU A 14 0.38 -16.52 8.63
N LYS A 15 -0.36 -17.51 8.09
CA LYS A 15 -1.60 -17.23 7.35
C LYS A 15 -2.60 -16.44 8.17
N GLU A 16 -2.74 -16.81 9.45
CA GLU A 16 -3.67 -16.16 10.38
C GLU A 16 -3.34 -14.68 10.58
N VAL A 17 -2.06 -14.32 10.66
CA VAL A 17 -1.61 -12.92 10.76
C VAL A 17 -2.03 -12.12 9.51
N LEU A 18 -1.84 -12.67 8.31
CA LEU A 18 -2.26 -12.03 7.06
C LEU A 18 -3.79 -11.93 6.96
N GLU A 19 -4.50 -12.95 7.44
CA GLU A 19 -5.96 -12.99 7.47
C GLU A 19 -6.53 -11.93 8.42
N ASN A 20 -5.95 -11.79 9.62
CA ASN A 20 -6.29 -10.72 10.55
C ASN A 20 -6.06 -9.33 9.94
N CYS A 21 -4.93 -9.13 9.24
CA CYS A 21 -4.66 -7.90 8.51
C CYS A 21 -5.74 -7.60 7.47
N PHE A 22 -6.17 -8.62 6.72
CA PHE A 22 -7.19 -8.47 5.68
C PHE A 22 -8.57 -8.19 6.28
N ILE A 23 -8.99 -8.95 7.30
CA ILE A 23 -10.29 -8.76 7.97
C ILE A 23 -10.42 -7.33 8.52
N ASN A 24 -9.33 -6.80 9.06
CA ASN A 24 -9.31 -5.43 9.61
C ASN A 24 -9.17 -4.33 8.56
N ASN A 25 -8.79 -4.69 7.30
CA ASN A 25 -8.49 -3.75 6.22
C ASN A 25 -8.85 -4.37 4.86
N ASP A 26 -10.14 -4.54 4.58
CA ASP A 26 -10.68 -5.34 3.48
C ASP A 26 -10.97 -4.57 2.18
N ASP A 27 -10.61 -3.29 2.11
CA ASP A 27 -10.82 -2.45 0.93
C ASP A 27 -9.73 -2.60 -0.15
N GLY A 28 -8.99 -3.68 -0.08
CA GLY A 28 -8.02 -4.11 -1.06
C GLY A 28 -6.64 -4.42 -0.50
N ALA A 29 -5.99 -5.41 -1.08
CA ALA A 29 -4.65 -5.83 -0.71
C ALA A 29 -3.71 -5.81 -1.90
N GLY A 30 -2.41 -5.78 -1.61
CA GLY A 30 -1.35 -5.95 -2.60
C GLY A 30 0.01 -6.13 -1.96
N TYR A 31 0.95 -6.53 -2.78
CA TYR A 31 2.33 -6.78 -2.35
C TYR A 31 3.35 -6.48 -3.45
N ALA A 32 4.58 -6.20 -3.04
CA ALA A 32 5.76 -6.29 -3.89
C ALA A 32 6.72 -7.31 -3.28
N VAL A 33 7.23 -8.23 -4.11
CA VAL A 33 8.19 -9.27 -3.70
C VAL A 33 9.45 -9.22 -4.54
N MET A 34 10.59 -9.47 -3.90
CA MET A 34 11.86 -9.61 -4.57
C MET A 34 12.04 -11.03 -5.08
N LEU A 35 12.19 -11.18 -6.38
CA LEU A 35 12.52 -12.42 -7.05
C LEU A 35 13.97 -12.38 -7.55
N LYS A 36 14.54 -13.53 -7.91
CA LYS A 36 15.90 -13.62 -8.48
C LYS A 36 16.12 -12.74 -9.72
N ARG A 37 15.05 -12.39 -10.44
CA ARG A 37 15.10 -11.58 -11.68
C ARG A 37 14.53 -10.17 -11.51
N GLY A 38 14.36 -9.70 -10.29
CA GLY A 38 13.83 -8.37 -10.00
C GLY A 38 12.58 -8.40 -9.14
N MET A 39 11.90 -7.30 -9.05
CA MET A 39 10.72 -7.10 -8.21
C MET A 39 9.44 -7.44 -8.98
N LYS A 40 8.53 -8.16 -8.35
CA LYS A 40 7.16 -8.42 -8.83
C LYS A 40 6.17 -7.68 -7.94
N VAL A 41 5.23 -6.97 -8.56
CA VAL A 41 4.16 -6.25 -7.85
C VAL A 41 2.82 -6.82 -8.28
N LYS A 42 1.95 -7.12 -7.31
CA LYS A 42 0.54 -7.46 -7.53
C LYS A 42 -0.31 -6.72 -6.51
N LYS A 43 -1.46 -6.21 -6.94
CA LYS A 43 -2.40 -5.46 -6.10
C LYS A 43 -3.83 -5.64 -6.60
N GLY A 44 -4.81 -5.06 -5.90
CA GLY A 44 -6.22 -5.18 -6.30
C GLY A 44 -6.86 -6.49 -5.82
N PHE A 45 -6.35 -7.09 -4.76
CA PHE A 45 -6.99 -8.25 -4.15
C PHE A 45 -8.08 -7.78 -3.18
N PHE A 46 -9.31 -8.11 -3.49
CA PHE A 46 -10.50 -7.79 -2.66
C PHE A 46 -11.04 -9.02 -1.93
N GLU A 47 -10.40 -10.17 -2.07
CA GLU A 47 -10.68 -11.43 -1.40
C GLU A 47 -9.40 -12.00 -0.82
N PHE A 48 -9.44 -12.42 0.46
CA PHE A 48 -8.26 -12.95 1.14
C PHE A 48 -7.69 -14.19 0.47
N ASP A 49 -8.53 -15.13 0.06
CA ASP A 49 -8.07 -16.38 -0.53
C ASP A 49 -7.30 -16.15 -1.83
N ARG A 50 -7.74 -15.20 -2.67
CA ARG A 50 -7.02 -14.82 -3.90
C ARG A 50 -5.69 -14.16 -3.59
N PHE A 51 -5.66 -13.26 -2.60
CA PHE A 51 -4.41 -12.67 -2.13
C PHE A 51 -3.46 -13.74 -1.62
N TYR A 52 -3.94 -14.61 -0.71
CA TYR A 52 -3.10 -15.64 -0.09
C TYR A 52 -2.60 -16.66 -1.10
N GLN A 53 -3.44 -17.14 -2.01
CA GLN A 53 -3.03 -18.04 -3.10
C GLN A 53 -1.93 -17.42 -3.96
N SER A 54 -2.04 -16.12 -4.27
CA SER A 54 -1.04 -15.41 -5.07
C SER A 54 0.26 -15.16 -4.31
N PHE A 55 0.18 -14.83 -3.00
CA PHE A 55 1.34 -14.50 -2.18
C PHE A 55 2.07 -15.71 -1.63
N SER A 56 1.37 -16.81 -1.31
CA SER A 56 1.93 -17.99 -0.65
C SER A 56 3.11 -18.64 -1.37
N CYS A 57 3.16 -18.55 -2.71
CA CYS A 57 4.30 -19.04 -3.48
C CYS A 57 5.57 -18.16 -3.35
N HIS A 58 5.50 -17.05 -2.63
CA HIS A 58 6.57 -16.08 -2.41
C HIS A 58 6.95 -15.92 -0.92
N MET A 59 6.55 -16.87 -0.05
CA MET A 59 6.75 -16.77 1.40
C MET A 59 8.21 -16.62 1.82
N ASP A 60 9.14 -17.18 1.07
CA ASP A 60 10.58 -17.06 1.37
C ASP A 60 11.21 -15.77 0.82
N CYS A 61 10.49 -15.02 -0.02
CA CYS A 61 11.00 -13.79 -0.63
C CYS A 61 10.89 -12.60 0.31
N GLN A 62 11.81 -11.63 0.20
CA GLN A 62 11.61 -10.32 0.78
C GLN A 62 10.37 -9.65 0.18
N ALA A 63 9.54 -9.03 1.00
CA ALA A 63 8.30 -8.44 0.55
C ALA A 63 7.93 -7.16 1.32
N ILE A 64 7.18 -6.29 0.63
CA ILE A 64 6.32 -5.30 1.26
C ILE A 64 4.86 -5.64 0.93
N ILE A 65 4.00 -5.62 1.94
CA ILE A 65 2.60 -6.02 1.83
C ILE A 65 1.73 -4.89 2.38
N HIS A 66 0.55 -4.71 1.78
CA HIS A 66 -0.38 -3.69 2.25
C HIS A 66 -1.81 -4.19 2.21
N PHE A 67 -2.55 -3.94 3.29
CA PHE A 67 -3.99 -4.13 3.36
C PHE A 67 -4.64 -2.78 3.63
N ARG A 68 -5.58 -2.42 2.77
CA ARG A 68 -6.19 -1.09 2.71
C ARG A 68 -7.51 -1.06 3.44
N ILE A 69 -7.75 0.02 4.18
CA ILE A 69 -9.09 0.50 4.49
C ILE A 69 -9.27 1.89 3.90
N ALA A 70 -10.28 2.06 3.07
CA ALA A 70 -10.53 3.31 2.38
C ALA A 70 -11.11 4.34 3.36
N THR A 71 -10.31 5.35 3.66
CA THR A 71 -10.78 6.56 4.34
C THR A 71 -11.17 7.64 3.32
N HIS A 72 -10.55 7.58 2.13
CA HIS A 72 -10.78 8.48 1.00
C HIS A 72 -10.58 7.72 -0.32
N GLY A 73 -11.20 8.19 -1.41
CA GLY A 73 -11.05 7.62 -2.73
C GLY A 73 -11.93 6.38 -2.97
N THR A 74 -11.86 5.86 -4.19
CA THR A 74 -12.62 4.69 -4.66
C THR A 74 -11.99 3.38 -4.18
N ILE A 75 -12.83 2.34 -4.05
CA ILE A 75 -12.35 0.97 -3.82
C ILE A 75 -12.08 0.35 -5.19
N GLU A 76 -10.86 0.56 -5.67
CA GLU A 76 -10.38 0.14 -6.99
C GLU A 76 -8.94 -0.37 -6.90
N GLU A 77 -8.53 -1.19 -7.86
CA GLU A 77 -7.15 -1.67 -7.97
C GLU A 77 -6.15 -0.52 -8.03
N THR A 78 -6.48 0.55 -8.77
CA THR A 78 -5.62 1.72 -8.92
C THR A 78 -5.29 2.41 -7.61
N SER A 79 -6.20 2.32 -6.63
CA SER A 79 -6.06 2.88 -5.28
C SER A 79 -5.36 1.93 -4.29
N CYS A 80 -5.13 0.66 -4.67
CA CYS A 80 -4.41 -0.29 -3.82
C CYS A 80 -2.90 -0.04 -3.87
N HIS A 81 -2.23 -0.26 -2.73
CA HIS A 81 -0.78 -0.31 -2.67
C HIS A 81 -0.26 -1.71 -3.04
N PRO A 82 1.02 -1.84 -3.43
CA PRO A 82 2.05 -0.80 -3.55
C PRO A 82 1.84 0.11 -4.77
N PHE A 83 2.23 1.38 -4.65
CA PHE A 83 2.46 2.24 -5.81
C PHE A 83 3.87 2.03 -6.35
N VAL A 84 4.08 2.23 -7.65
CA VAL A 84 5.38 1.97 -8.28
C VAL A 84 5.93 3.26 -8.89
N ILE A 85 7.12 3.63 -8.43
CA ILE A 85 7.87 4.80 -8.89
C ILE A 85 8.90 4.35 -9.92
N ASP A 86 8.91 5.00 -11.07
CA ASP A 86 9.89 4.81 -12.16
C ASP A 86 10.16 3.33 -12.48
N LYS A 87 9.12 2.48 -12.35
CA LYS A 87 9.19 1.03 -12.58
C LYS A 87 10.24 0.29 -11.74
N LYS A 88 10.79 0.91 -10.70
CA LYS A 88 11.92 0.38 -9.92
C LYS A 88 11.71 0.37 -8.41
N VAL A 89 10.82 1.20 -7.90
CA VAL A 89 10.61 1.33 -6.46
C VAL A 89 9.14 1.16 -6.13
N ALA A 90 8.82 0.19 -5.31
CA ALA A 90 7.48 -0.02 -4.76
C ALA A 90 7.32 0.71 -3.43
N VAL A 91 6.14 1.29 -3.21
CA VAL A 91 5.84 2.14 -2.05
C VAL A 91 4.54 1.69 -1.39
N CYS A 92 4.61 1.37 -0.10
CA CYS A 92 3.44 1.20 0.77
C CYS A 92 3.38 2.33 1.80
N HIS A 93 2.20 2.87 2.03
CA HIS A 93 1.97 3.96 2.97
C HIS A 93 0.82 3.62 3.93
N ASN A 94 1.01 3.94 5.21
CA ASN A 94 -0.04 3.92 6.23
C ASN A 94 -0.11 5.27 6.93
N GLY A 95 -1.24 5.95 6.76
CA GLY A 95 -1.52 7.26 7.33
C GLY A 95 -2.35 8.13 6.39
N ILE A 96 -2.30 9.42 6.59
CA ILE A 96 -2.94 10.46 5.76
C ILE A 96 -1.93 11.59 5.55
N LEU A 97 -1.57 11.84 4.29
CA LEU A 97 -0.67 12.94 3.91
C LEU A 97 -1.46 14.24 3.73
N SER A 98 -1.85 14.84 4.84
CA SER A 98 -2.71 16.02 4.86
C SER A 98 -2.12 17.27 4.19
N SER A 99 -0.81 17.28 3.92
CA SER A 99 -0.12 18.34 3.19
C SER A 99 -0.28 18.25 1.67
N MET A 100 -0.85 17.15 1.15
CA MET A 100 -1.02 16.98 -0.29
C MET A 100 -2.22 17.77 -0.80
N PRO A 101 -2.09 18.45 -1.96
CA PRO A 101 -3.22 19.14 -2.61
C PRO A 101 -4.38 18.19 -2.87
N GLY A 102 -5.61 18.61 -2.65
CA GLY A 102 -6.81 17.80 -2.87
C GLY A 102 -7.36 17.09 -1.62
N VAL A 103 -6.53 16.71 -0.66
CA VAL A 103 -6.99 16.04 0.58
C VAL A 103 -7.88 16.97 1.44
N TYR A 104 -7.63 18.25 1.42
CA TYR A 104 -8.42 19.23 2.19
C TYR A 104 -9.79 19.56 1.60
N SER A 105 -10.01 19.39 0.30
CA SER A 105 -11.27 19.79 -0.34
C SER A 105 -12.43 18.87 0.02
N GLU A 106 -12.17 17.60 0.33
CA GLU A 106 -13.20 16.63 0.73
C GLU A 106 -13.48 16.65 2.24
N TYR A 107 -12.49 16.99 3.07
CA TYR A 107 -12.65 16.99 4.53
C TYR A 107 -13.42 18.21 5.05
N ILE A 108 -13.45 19.31 4.30
CA ILE A 108 -14.29 20.48 4.63
C ILE A 108 -15.67 20.31 3.97
N GLY A 109 -16.39 19.27 4.37
CA GLY A 109 -17.76 18.96 3.95
C GLY A 109 -18.80 19.96 4.50
N SER A 110 -18.48 21.22 4.60
CA SER A 110 -19.47 22.26 4.86
C SER A 110 -19.85 22.93 3.54
N SER A 111 -21.11 22.82 3.23
CA SER A 111 -21.82 23.31 2.03
C SER A 111 -21.68 24.81 1.72
N ARG A 112 -20.72 25.53 2.29
CA ARG A 112 -20.54 26.97 2.13
C ARG A 112 -19.45 27.42 1.14
N PHE A 113 -18.60 26.51 0.62
CA PHE A 113 -17.49 26.87 -0.27
C PHE A 113 -17.47 26.15 -1.62
N LYS A 114 -18.64 25.78 -2.15
CA LYS A 114 -18.77 25.24 -3.52
C LYS A 114 -18.73 26.34 -4.58
N LYS A 115 -17.67 27.13 -4.68
CA LYS A 115 -17.65 28.15 -5.76
C LYS A 115 -16.37 28.25 -6.58
N ASP A 116 -15.33 27.46 -6.29
CA ASP A 116 -14.18 27.34 -7.18
C ASP A 116 -13.97 25.87 -7.51
N LEU A 117 -14.56 25.45 -8.64
CA LEU A 117 -14.37 24.12 -9.23
C LEU A 117 -12.97 24.08 -9.89
N THR A 118 -11.92 24.06 -9.11
CA THR A 118 -10.67 23.45 -9.60
C THR A 118 -10.94 21.96 -9.82
N PRO A 119 -10.45 21.34 -10.89
CA PRO A 119 -10.62 19.92 -11.11
C PRO A 119 -10.16 19.17 -9.85
N VAL A 120 -11.06 18.40 -9.24
CA VAL A 120 -10.74 17.58 -8.07
C VAL A 120 -9.74 16.53 -8.56
N ASP A 121 -8.55 16.51 -7.96
CA ASP A 121 -7.59 15.42 -8.20
C ASP A 121 -8.18 14.14 -7.60
N LEU A 122 -8.48 13.15 -8.45
CA LEU A 122 -9.07 11.88 -8.04
C LEU A 122 -8.03 10.90 -7.48
N ARG A 123 -6.75 11.25 -7.57
CA ARG A 123 -5.66 10.44 -7.00
C ARG A 123 -5.73 10.47 -5.48
N SER A 124 -5.34 9.37 -4.84
CA SER A 124 -5.11 9.36 -3.38
C SER A 124 -3.95 10.29 -3.00
N ASP A 125 -3.91 10.71 -1.74
CA ASP A 125 -2.79 11.48 -1.18
C ASP A 125 -1.43 10.80 -1.42
N THR A 126 -1.39 9.50 -1.29
CA THR A 126 -0.18 8.70 -1.55
C THR A 126 0.17 8.66 -3.03
N GLN A 127 -0.81 8.57 -3.94
CA GLN A 127 -0.54 8.65 -5.39
C GLN A 127 0.04 10.00 -5.76
N ILE A 128 -0.54 11.10 -5.27
CA ILE A 128 -0.02 12.45 -5.48
C ILE A 128 1.41 12.56 -4.96
N PHE A 129 1.68 12.07 -3.76
CA PHE A 129 3.02 12.08 -3.19
C PHE A 129 4.02 11.27 -4.02
N CYS A 130 3.62 10.09 -4.49
CA CYS A 130 4.46 9.26 -5.36
C CYS A 130 4.72 9.91 -6.71
N ASP A 131 3.69 10.45 -7.37
CA ASP A 131 3.80 10.97 -8.74
C ASP A 131 4.48 12.34 -8.78
N ASP A 132 4.06 13.26 -7.89
CA ASP A 132 4.43 14.66 -7.98
C ASP A 132 5.69 15.00 -7.15
N ILE A 133 6.03 14.18 -6.14
CA ILE A 133 7.17 14.41 -5.26
C ILE A 133 8.26 13.35 -5.42
N LEU A 134 7.92 12.07 -5.15
CA LEU A 134 8.95 11.03 -5.12
C LEU A 134 9.47 10.67 -6.51
N THR A 135 8.61 10.64 -7.52
CA THR A 135 9.03 10.27 -8.89
C THR A 135 10.05 11.24 -9.47
N PRO A 136 9.83 12.57 -9.50
CA PRO A 136 10.85 13.49 -9.97
C PRO A 136 12.12 13.43 -9.11
N LEU A 137 12.00 13.40 -7.80
CA LEU A 137 13.14 13.33 -6.89
C LEU A 137 14.02 12.09 -7.11
N ILE A 138 13.41 10.92 -7.28
CA ILE A 138 14.14 9.67 -7.51
C ILE A 138 14.74 9.61 -8.91
N LYS A 139 14.07 10.18 -9.91
CA LYS A 139 14.65 10.29 -11.26
C LYS A 139 15.90 11.15 -11.29
N GLU A 140 15.88 12.27 -10.59
CA GLU A 140 17.05 13.17 -10.51
C GLU A 140 18.15 12.62 -9.60
N HIS A 141 17.76 11.95 -8.49
CA HIS A 141 18.67 11.46 -7.46
C HIS A 141 18.38 10.01 -7.06
N PRO A 142 18.73 9.01 -7.89
CA PRO A 142 18.38 7.60 -7.73
C PRO A 142 18.89 7.00 -6.45
N GLY A 143 18.82 7.01 -5.42
CA GLY A 143 19.38 6.48 -4.18
C GLY A 143 19.29 7.47 -3.02
N PHE A 144 18.80 8.67 -3.30
CA PHE A 144 18.63 9.72 -2.29
C PHE A 144 17.84 9.19 -1.06
N TRP A 145 16.73 8.52 -1.26
CA TRP A 145 15.87 8.01 -0.20
C TRP A 145 16.54 6.96 0.72
N ARG A 146 17.65 6.36 0.30
CA ARG A 146 18.45 5.39 1.09
C ARG A 146 19.53 6.07 1.93
N THR A 147 19.81 7.34 1.70
CA THR A 147 20.77 8.10 2.52
C THR A 147 20.12 8.54 3.84
N GLY A 148 20.91 8.70 4.88
CA GLY A 148 20.41 9.20 6.18
C GLY A 148 19.71 10.56 6.05
N SER A 149 20.27 11.48 5.24
CA SER A 149 19.65 12.79 4.99
C SER A 149 18.34 12.65 4.19
N GLY A 150 18.33 11.79 3.16
CA GLY A 150 17.15 11.52 2.36
C GLY A 150 16.04 10.90 3.18
N LYS A 151 16.35 9.88 4.00
CA LYS A 151 15.39 9.29 4.95
C LYS A 151 14.79 10.38 5.82
N ARG A 152 15.62 11.21 6.44
CA ARG A 152 15.15 12.27 7.33
C ARG A 152 14.26 13.31 6.63
N LEU A 153 14.59 13.70 5.40
CA LEU A 153 13.78 14.65 4.63
C LEU A 153 12.42 14.07 4.24
N ILE A 154 12.38 12.80 3.86
CA ILE A 154 11.09 12.12 3.57
C ILE A 154 10.26 11.99 4.85
N GLU A 155 10.85 11.62 5.99
CA GLU A 155 10.15 11.57 7.28
C GLU A 155 9.56 12.92 7.67
N LEU A 156 10.29 14.01 7.45
CA LEU A 156 9.78 15.36 7.68
C LEU A 156 8.62 15.70 6.72
N ALA A 157 8.72 15.31 5.46
CA ALA A 157 7.68 15.58 4.45
C ALA A 157 6.38 14.82 4.73
N ILE A 158 6.47 13.54 5.13
CA ILE A 158 5.29 12.74 5.45
C ILE A 158 4.71 13.06 6.84
N GLY A 159 5.51 13.63 7.74
CA GLY A 159 5.11 13.92 9.11
C GLY A 159 5.12 12.70 10.04
N PRO A 160 5.03 12.90 11.36
CA PRO A 160 5.33 11.87 12.36
C PRO A 160 4.24 10.80 12.52
N SER A 161 3.03 11.01 12.04
CA SER A 161 1.92 10.05 12.12
C SER A 161 1.89 9.05 10.96
N ASN A 162 2.63 9.33 9.88
CA ASN A 162 2.66 8.50 8.68
C ASN A 162 3.83 7.54 8.71
N LYS A 163 3.65 6.33 8.15
CA LYS A 163 4.68 5.34 7.93
C LYS A 163 4.72 4.99 6.46
N LEU A 164 5.93 4.93 5.92
CA LEU A 164 6.15 4.59 4.53
C LEU A 164 7.18 3.47 4.44
N ILE A 165 6.98 2.52 3.55
CA ILE A 165 7.97 1.50 3.20
C ILE A 165 8.28 1.66 1.73
N MET A 166 9.56 1.73 1.38
CA MET A 166 10.03 1.71 0.00
C MET A 166 10.91 0.48 -0.20
N LEU A 167 10.68 -0.24 -1.31
CA LEU A 167 11.48 -1.39 -1.73
C LEU A 167 11.86 -1.21 -3.19
N ASP A 168 13.17 -1.24 -3.51
CA ASP A 168 13.62 -1.16 -4.89
C ASP A 168 13.82 -2.52 -5.55
N SER A 169 13.98 -2.51 -6.88
CA SER A 169 14.21 -3.70 -7.69
C SER A 169 15.55 -4.39 -7.43
N MET A 170 16.41 -3.84 -6.58
CA MET A 170 17.67 -4.43 -6.13
C MET A 170 17.56 -5.06 -4.72
N GLY A 171 16.38 -4.98 -4.08
CA GLY A 171 16.14 -5.51 -2.75
C GLY A 171 16.48 -4.53 -1.62
N ASN A 172 16.84 -3.27 -1.93
CA ASN A 172 17.04 -2.31 -0.86
C ASN A 172 15.67 -1.86 -0.34
N ALA A 173 15.47 -1.98 0.97
CA ALA A 173 14.27 -1.53 1.66
C ALA A 173 14.60 -0.44 2.67
N VAL A 174 13.71 0.55 2.80
CA VAL A 174 13.78 1.58 3.85
C VAL A 174 12.38 1.75 4.44
N ILE A 175 12.31 1.74 5.74
CA ILE A 175 11.11 2.05 6.51
C ILE A 175 11.28 3.46 7.09
N PHE A 176 10.34 4.35 6.78
CA PHE A 176 10.30 5.72 7.27
C PHE A 176 9.36 5.80 8.48
N ASN A 177 9.77 6.53 9.51
CA ASN A 177 9.14 6.53 10.83
C ASN A 177 9.01 5.10 11.40
N GLU A 178 10.05 4.30 11.23
CA GLU A 178 10.12 2.90 11.64
C GLU A 178 9.79 2.70 13.12
N ASP A 179 10.22 3.63 13.96
CA ASP A 179 9.98 3.66 15.41
C ASP A 179 8.49 3.82 15.79
N LYS A 180 7.62 4.13 14.83
CA LYS A 180 6.17 4.25 15.01
C LYS A 180 5.40 2.97 14.66
N GLY A 181 6.10 1.95 14.17
CA GLY A 181 5.56 0.62 13.94
C GLY A 181 6.07 -0.38 14.97
N VAL A 182 5.85 -1.65 14.72
CA VAL A 182 6.21 -2.75 15.62
C VAL A 182 6.96 -3.83 14.83
N TRP A 183 8.09 -4.27 15.37
CA TRP A 183 8.74 -5.50 14.92
C TRP A 183 8.19 -6.67 15.74
N ASP A 184 7.69 -7.70 15.05
CA ASP A 184 7.14 -8.91 15.64
C ASP A 184 7.44 -10.09 14.72
N ASP A 185 7.96 -11.20 15.26
CA ASP A 185 8.42 -12.37 14.51
C ASP A 185 9.26 -12.03 13.28
N ASP A 186 10.24 -11.13 13.47
CA ASP A 186 11.13 -10.61 12.42
C ASP A 186 10.43 -9.89 11.24
N CYS A 187 9.13 -9.65 11.30
CA CYS A 187 8.40 -8.77 10.39
C CYS A 187 8.13 -7.42 11.03
N TRP A 188 8.15 -6.36 10.23
CA TRP A 188 7.73 -5.05 10.69
C TRP A 188 6.30 -4.74 10.26
N PHE A 189 5.48 -4.26 11.19
CA PHE A 189 4.09 -3.87 11.00
C PHE A 189 3.89 -2.40 11.31
N SER A 190 3.17 -1.68 10.47
CA SER A 190 2.92 -0.25 10.67
C SER A 190 1.97 0.07 11.82
N ASN A 191 1.22 -0.91 12.32
CA ASN A 191 0.37 -0.86 13.52
C ASN A 191 0.06 -2.28 14.01
N THR A 192 -0.74 -2.39 15.06
CA THR A 192 -1.06 -3.66 15.75
C THR A 192 -2.35 -4.35 15.28
N SER A 193 -2.95 -3.90 14.15
CA SER A 193 -4.21 -4.50 13.66
C SER A 193 -4.06 -5.94 13.13
N TYR A 194 -2.85 -6.48 13.09
CA TYR A 194 -2.58 -7.88 12.74
C TYR A 194 -2.80 -8.85 13.91
N MET A 195 -2.77 -8.36 15.17
CA MET A 195 -2.79 -9.22 16.37
C MET A 195 -4.14 -9.92 16.57
N THR A 196 -5.23 -9.24 16.23
CA THR A 196 -6.58 -9.80 16.40
C THR A 196 -7.47 -9.37 15.25
N ALA A 197 -8.25 -10.32 14.71
CA ALA A 197 -9.37 -9.94 13.85
C ALA A 197 -10.38 -9.14 14.67
N ALA A 198 -10.97 -8.09 14.09
CA ALA A 198 -12.07 -7.37 14.71
C ALA A 198 -13.30 -8.30 14.76
N VAL A 199 -13.39 -9.10 15.82
CA VAL A 199 -14.49 -10.02 16.02
C VAL A 199 -15.77 -9.21 16.31
N SER A 200 -16.76 -9.35 15.44
CA SER A 200 -18.19 -9.24 15.72
C SER A 200 -18.88 -7.88 15.92
N MET A 201 -18.31 -6.74 15.58
CA MET A 201 -19.20 -5.59 15.35
C MET A 201 -19.81 -5.58 13.92
N TYR A 202 -19.40 -6.50 13.05
CA TYR A 202 -19.58 -6.41 11.60
C TYR A 202 -20.40 -7.54 10.94
N GLU A 203 -20.93 -8.52 11.65
CA GLU A 203 -21.79 -9.53 11.02
C GLU A 203 -23.00 -8.91 10.28
N GLY A 204 -23.53 -7.78 10.77
CA GLY A 204 -24.59 -7.04 10.11
C GLY A 204 -24.10 -6.14 8.95
N TRP A 205 -22.83 -5.77 8.93
CA TRP A 205 -22.24 -4.89 7.91
C TRP A 205 -21.76 -5.70 6.70
N TRP A 206 -21.22 -6.90 6.93
CA TRP A 206 -20.84 -7.86 5.90
C TRP A 206 -22.03 -8.34 5.07
N ALA A 207 -23.18 -8.57 5.70
CA ALA A 207 -24.41 -8.96 5.00
C ALA A 207 -24.87 -7.88 4.00
N LYS A 208 -24.81 -6.60 4.38
CA LYS A 208 -25.16 -5.46 3.51
C LYS A 208 -24.16 -5.23 2.37
N ARG A 209 -22.88 -5.50 2.57
CA ARG A 209 -21.83 -5.24 1.57
C ARG A 209 -21.79 -6.32 0.49
N ASN A 210 -22.11 -7.55 0.84
CA ASN A 210 -22.19 -8.66 -0.12
C ASN A 210 -23.42 -8.58 -1.03
N GLU A 211 -24.50 -7.90 -0.64
CA GLU A 211 -25.65 -7.65 -1.51
C GLU A 211 -25.36 -6.67 -2.67
N VAL A 212 -24.33 -5.84 -2.57
CA VAL A 212 -23.99 -4.84 -3.58
C VAL A 212 -22.94 -5.33 -4.61
N LYS A 213 -22.24 -6.45 -4.32
CA LYS A 213 -21.12 -6.94 -5.16
C LYS A 213 -21.52 -7.97 -6.24
N THR A 214 -22.80 -8.25 -6.48
CA THR A 214 -23.22 -9.34 -7.37
C THR A 214 -23.31 -9.01 -8.86
N ASP A 215 -23.02 -7.78 -9.30
CA ASP A 215 -23.19 -7.36 -10.71
C ASP A 215 -21.89 -6.98 -11.44
N ALA A 216 -20.70 -7.30 -10.91
CA ALA A 216 -19.46 -7.14 -11.64
C ALA A 216 -19.07 -8.48 -12.28
N THR A 217 -19.27 -8.59 -13.58
CA THR A 217 -18.84 -9.73 -14.41
C THR A 217 -17.32 -9.89 -14.30
N ASP A 218 -16.89 -11.04 -13.79
CA ASP A 218 -15.50 -11.44 -13.64
C ASP A 218 -14.84 -11.69 -15.02
N ASP A 219 -14.29 -10.66 -15.64
CA ASP A 219 -13.30 -10.84 -16.70
C ASP A 219 -11.92 -10.37 -16.21
N PHE A 220 -11.20 -11.30 -15.56
CA PHE A 220 -9.87 -11.08 -15.01
C PHE A 220 -8.72 -11.48 -15.96
N SER A 221 -8.96 -11.55 -17.28
CA SER A 221 -7.94 -11.91 -18.28
C SER A 221 -6.81 -10.87 -18.44
N TYR A 222 -6.87 -9.74 -17.73
CA TYR A 222 -5.89 -8.64 -17.82
C TYR A 222 -4.83 -8.60 -16.73
N LEU A 223 -4.83 -9.55 -15.80
CA LEU A 223 -3.76 -9.67 -14.80
C LEU A 223 -2.62 -10.54 -15.35
N GLU A 224 -2.09 -10.18 -16.51
CA GLU A 224 -0.83 -10.75 -16.97
C GLU A 224 0.30 -10.30 -16.03
N ASP A 225 1.09 -11.27 -15.60
CA ASP A 225 2.28 -11.08 -14.80
C ASP A 225 3.18 -10.01 -15.43
N TYR A 226 3.32 -8.86 -14.80
CA TYR A 226 4.29 -7.85 -15.19
C TYR A 226 5.69 -8.41 -14.91
N ASP A 227 6.27 -9.11 -15.90
CA ASP A 227 7.62 -9.64 -15.85
C ASP A 227 8.63 -8.54 -16.17
N TRP A 228 9.21 -7.98 -15.15
CA TRP A 228 10.24 -6.95 -15.23
C TRP A 228 11.53 -7.39 -15.88
N GLY A 229 11.74 -8.72 -16.09
CA GLY A 229 12.93 -9.28 -16.75
C GLY A 229 13.03 -8.97 -18.24
N ARG A 230 11.98 -8.48 -18.89
CA ARG A 230 11.93 -8.26 -20.34
C ARG A 230 12.55 -6.95 -20.83
N PHE A 231 12.91 -6.05 -19.93
CA PHE A 231 13.40 -4.71 -20.27
C PHE A 231 14.87 -4.43 -19.89
N MET A 232 15.61 -5.45 -19.46
CA MET A 232 17.06 -5.35 -19.31
C MET A 232 17.76 -6.00 -20.54
N LYS A 233 17.75 -5.30 -21.65
CA LYS A 233 18.70 -5.44 -22.75
C LYS A 233 19.24 -4.07 -23.12
#